data_6592f487b84a950eee8c92a0b615e2cc
#
_entry.id   6592f487b84a950eee8c92a0b615e2cc
#
_cell.length_a   1.000
_cell.length_b   1.000
_cell.length_c   1.000
_cell.angle_alpha   90.00
_cell.angle_beta   90.00
_cell.angle_gamma   90.00
#
_symmetry.space_group_name_H-M   'P 1'
#
loop_
_entity.id
_entity.type
_entity.pdbx_description
1 polymer ?
#
loop_
_entity_poly.entity_id
_entity_poly.type
_entity_poly.pdbx_seq_one_letter_code
_entity_poly.pdbx_strand_id
1 'polypeptide(L)'
;MRIQRFLAFFLAIFAAGPAFSLSCLKADAVTQYETARDSRDLYSLVIGTLQSDTPIAIPERDLSGAGTGPKFADTEVRASGRVLTAEGFTAPFDQTVTLRATCISAWCPNAPETGREVFVALRHFEGELLLELSACPTNALPWTADDEARVLNCHRFENC
;
A
#
# COMPACT_ATOMS: atom_id res chain seq x y z
N MET A 1 -27.76 -14.07 49.13
CA MET A 1 -27.59 -14.69 47.80
C MET A 1 -27.68 -13.71 46.57
N ARG A 2 -27.94 -12.43 46.73
CA ARG A 2 -28.01 -11.46 45.60
C ARG A 2 -26.67 -10.73 45.32
N ILE A 3 -25.82 -10.55 46.29
CA ILE A 3 -24.55 -9.82 46.18
C ILE A 3 -23.50 -10.61 45.37
N GLN A 4 -23.50 -11.94 45.45
CA GLN A 4 -22.56 -12.80 44.75
C GLN A 4 -22.75 -12.79 43.20
N ARG A 5 -23.96 -12.50 42.71
CA ARG A 5 -24.26 -12.42 41.26
C ARG A 5 -23.79 -11.10 40.65
N PHE A 6 -23.69 -10.02 41.40
CA PHE A 6 -23.19 -8.74 40.92
C PHE A 6 -21.66 -8.73 40.81
N LEU A 7 -20.94 -9.43 41.72
CA LEU A 7 -19.49 -9.53 41.66
C LEU A 7 -19.01 -10.32 40.43
N ALA A 8 -19.73 -11.39 40.05
CA ALA A 8 -19.38 -12.20 38.87
C ALA A 8 -19.56 -11.43 37.55
N PHE A 9 -20.52 -10.51 37.48
CA PHE A 9 -20.75 -9.69 36.29
C PHE A 9 -19.69 -8.59 36.10
N PHE A 10 -19.16 -8.03 37.19
CA PHE A 10 -18.11 -7.03 37.16
C PHE A 10 -16.73 -7.63 36.77
N LEU A 11 -16.45 -8.87 37.13
CA LEU A 11 -15.19 -9.52 36.76
C LEU A 11 -15.11 -9.87 35.26
N ALA A 12 -16.25 -10.07 34.59
CA ALA A 12 -16.28 -10.41 33.15
C ALA A 12 -15.95 -9.22 32.23
N ILE A 13 -16.10 -7.98 32.71
CA ILE A 13 -15.85 -6.77 31.90
C ILE A 13 -14.35 -6.44 31.79
N PHE A 14 -13.53 -6.90 32.72
CA PHE A 14 -12.08 -6.65 32.71
C PHE A 14 -11.27 -7.65 31.89
N ALA A 15 -11.90 -8.69 31.34
CA ALA A 15 -11.24 -9.69 30.50
C ALA A 15 -11.21 -9.34 29.00
N ALA A 16 -11.81 -8.22 28.59
CA ALA A 16 -11.71 -7.72 27.22
C ALA A 16 -10.34 -7.07 27.05
N GLY A 17 -9.36 -7.84 26.54
CA GLY A 17 -8.06 -7.32 26.14
C GLY A 17 -8.23 -6.23 25.08
N PRO A 18 -7.24 -5.33 24.93
CA PRO A 18 -7.29 -4.29 23.91
C PRO A 18 -7.37 -4.94 22.53
N ALA A 19 -8.48 -4.71 21.82
CA ALA A 19 -8.60 -5.07 20.41
C ALA A 19 -7.79 -4.06 19.61
N PHE A 20 -6.61 -4.43 19.15
CA PHE A 20 -5.84 -3.61 18.20
C PHE A 20 -6.53 -3.70 16.83
N SER A 21 -7.16 -2.60 16.44
CA SER A 21 -7.70 -2.43 15.09
C SER A 21 -6.71 -1.64 14.24
N LEU A 22 -6.32 -2.16 13.10
CA LEU A 22 -5.59 -1.39 12.10
C LEU A 22 -6.57 -0.42 11.44
N SER A 23 -6.31 0.88 11.56
CA SER A 23 -7.07 1.92 10.88
C SER A 23 -6.18 2.55 9.81
N CYS A 24 -6.49 2.29 8.54
CA CYS A 24 -5.80 2.95 7.43
C CYS A 24 -6.44 4.32 7.17
N LEU A 25 -5.60 5.33 7.01
CA LEU A 25 -6.05 6.59 6.42
C LEU A 25 -6.49 6.33 4.97
N LYS A 26 -7.46 7.11 4.50
CA LYS A 26 -7.87 7.02 3.10
C LYS A 26 -6.66 7.34 2.21
N ALA A 27 -6.34 6.41 1.34
CA ALA A 27 -5.26 6.60 0.38
C ALA A 27 -5.63 7.74 -0.59
N ASP A 28 -4.67 8.62 -0.88
CA ASP A 28 -4.84 9.77 -1.76
C ASP A 28 -3.57 9.93 -2.62
N ALA A 29 -3.75 10.19 -3.91
CA ALA A 29 -2.66 10.26 -4.87
C ALA A 29 -1.68 11.41 -4.60
N VAL A 30 -2.17 12.55 -4.09
CA VAL A 30 -1.31 13.68 -3.71
C VAL A 30 -0.47 13.31 -2.51
N THR A 31 -1.06 12.71 -1.47
CA THR A 31 -0.30 12.25 -0.30
C THR A 31 0.76 11.21 -0.67
N GLN A 32 0.47 10.31 -1.61
CA GLN A 32 1.46 9.36 -2.13
C GLN A 32 2.58 10.07 -2.88
N TYR A 33 2.24 11.06 -3.72
CA TYR A 33 3.22 11.89 -4.41
C TYR A 33 4.14 12.61 -3.42
N GLU A 34 3.58 13.29 -2.39
CA GLU A 34 4.35 14.00 -1.36
C GLU A 34 5.26 13.03 -0.60
N THR A 35 4.74 11.87 -0.21
CA THR A 35 5.51 10.84 0.50
C THR A 35 6.71 10.38 -0.32
N ALA A 36 6.54 10.17 -1.62
CA ALA A 36 7.63 9.77 -2.51
C ALA A 36 8.63 10.91 -2.74
N ARG A 37 8.14 12.15 -2.95
CA ARG A 37 8.97 13.35 -3.14
C ARG A 37 9.84 13.66 -1.92
N ASP A 38 9.26 13.55 -0.73
CA ASP A 38 9.91 13.94 0.52
C ASP A 38 10.73 12.78 1.14
N SER A 39 10.70 11.60 0.51
CA SER A 39 11.46 10.43 0.92
C SER A 39 12.97 10.62 0.70
N ARG A 40 13.77 9.91 1.50
CA ARG A 40 15.21 9.75 1.26
C ARG A 40 15.51 8.71 0.17
N ASP A 41 14.57 7.81 -0.09
CA ASP A 41 14.67 6.82 -1.16
C ASP A 41 14.24 7.46 -2.48
N LEU A 42 14.81 6.98 -3.58
CA LEU A 42 14.40 7.40 -4.91
C LEU A 42 13.16 6.61 -5.35
N TYR A 43 12.17 7.33 -5.90
CA TYR A 43 10.96 6.75 -6.45
C TYR A 43 10.75 7.12 -7.92
N SER A 44 10.22 6.18 -8.69
CA SER A 44 9.55 6.44 -9.96
C SER A 44 8.05 6.40 -9.75
N LEU A 45 7.36 7.51 -10.04
CA LEU A 45 5.91 7.59 -9.97
C LEU A 45 5.32 7.33 -11.35
N VAL A 46 4.48 6.31 -11.45
CA VAL A 46 3.95 5.82 -12.73
C VAL A 46 2.43 5.75 -12.68
N ILE A 47 1.78 6.23 -13.73
CA ILE A 47 0.37 5.92 -14.02
C ILE A 47 0.32 4.92 -15.16
N GLY A 48 -0.42 3.83 -14.97
CA GLY A 48 -0.49 2.77 -15.97
C GLY A 48 -1.13 1.50 -15.43
N THR A 49 -0.86 0.40 -16.08
CA THR A 49 -1.42 -0.90 -15.72
C THR A 49 -0.35 -1.84 -15.20
N LEU A 50 -0.77 -2.71 -14.28
CA LEU A 50 0.03 -3.85 -13.81
C LEU A 50 -0.47 -5.12 -14.48
N GLN A 51 0.45 -5.94 -14.96
CA GLN A 51 0.16 -7.25 -15.55
C GLN A 51 1.06 -8.30 -14.90
N SER A 52 0.52 -9.49 -14.69
CA SER A 52 1.26 -10.63 -14.17
C SER A 52 0.79 -11.90 -14.86
N ASP A 53 1.75 -12.75 -15.23
CA ASP A 53 1.48 -14.06 -15.83
C ASP A 53 1.06 -15.10 -14.77
N THR A 54 1.30 -14.77 -13.50
CA THR A 54 0.96 -15.62 -12.35
C THR A 54 0.11 -14.84 -11.35
N PRO A 55 -0.68 -15.53 -10.51
CA PRO A 55 -1.37 -14.85 -9.40
C PRO A 55 -0.39 -14.12 -8.50
N ILE A 56 -0.73 -12.89 -8.12
CA ILE A 56 0.08 -12.10 -7.18
C ILE A 56 0.09 -12.81 -5.83
N ALA A 57 1.28 -13.16 -5.35
CA ALA A 57 1.48 -13.87 -4.10
C ALA A 57 1.22 -12.95 -2.90
N ILE A 58 0.30 -13.34 -2.04
CA ILE A 58 0.07 -12.69 -0.74
C ILE A 58 0.48 -13.69 0.34
N PRO A 59 1.33 -13.30 1.31
CA PRO A 59 1.72 -14.20 2.39
C PRO A 59 0.52 -14.68 3.22
N GLU A 60 0.66 -15.84 3.84
CA GLU A 60 -0.34 -16.32 4.78
C GLU A 60 -0.42 -15.42 6.03
N ARG A 61 -1.65 -15.13 6.44
CA ARG A 61 -1.93 -14.35 7.65
C ARG A 61 -1.46 -15.11 8.89
N ASP A 62 -0.82 -14.41 9.80
CA ASP A 62 -0.53 -14.96 11.12
C ASP A 62 -1.67 -14.61 12.08
N LEU A 63 -2.53 -15.57 12.33
CA LEU A 63 -3.66 -15.45 13.26
C LEU A 63 -3.30 -15.89 14.69
N SER A 64 -2.09 -16.41 14.91
CA SER A 64 -1.68 -16.93 16.23
C SER A 64 -1.46 -15.83 17.27
N GLY A 65 -1.26 -14.58 16.81
CA GLY A 65 -0.90 -13.47 17.68
C GLY A 65 0.52 -13.57 18.27
N ALA A 66 1.27 -14.61 17.90
CA ALA A 66 2.62 -14.87 18.43
C ALA A 66 3.70 -13.91 17.87
N GLY A 67 3.32 -13.02 16.94
CA GLY A 67 4.18 -11.94 16.46
C GLY A 67 5.50 -12.40 15.86
N THR A 68 5.45 -13.26 14.83
CA THR A 68 6.67 -13.74 14.13
C THR A 68 7.36 -12.67 13.26
N GLY A 69 6.90 -11.43 13.32
CA GLY A 69 7.38 -10.34 12.48
C GLY A 69 6.64 -10.27 11.12
N PRO A 70 7.03 -9.32 10.25
CA PRO A 70 6.43 -9.18 8.94
C PRO A 70 6.79 -10.37 8.05
N LYS A 71 5.79 -10.89 7.32
CA LYS A 71 5.98 -11.89 6.26
C LYS A 71 5.82 -11.19 4.93
N PHE A 72 6.62 -11.54 3.95
CA PHE A 72 6.52 -10.98 2.60
C PHE A 72 6.55 -12.07 1.54
N ALA A 73 5.96 -11.76 0.40
CA ALA A 73 6.05 -12.56 -0.82
C ALA A 73 6.27 -11.61 -2.00
N ASP A 74 7.15 -12.02 -2.89
CA ASP A 74 7.50 -11.27 -4.08
C ASP A 74 6.86 -11.91 -5.32
N THR A 75 6.39 -11.07 -6.24
CA THR A 75 5.88 -11.48 -7.56
C THR A 75 6.43 -10.53 -8.60
N GLU A 76 6.96 -11.03 -9.69
CA GLU A 76 7.30 -10.20 -10.83
C GLU A 76 6.03 -9.76 -11.56
N VAL A 77 5.90 -8.46 -11.78
CA VAL A 77 4.81 -7.88 -12.56
C VAL A 77 5.36 -6.92 -13.60
N ARG A 78 4.70 -6.80 -14.75
CA ARG A 78 5.02 -5.80 -15.75
C ARG A 78 4.19 -4.55 -15.48
N ALA A 79 4.86 -3.41 -15.30
CA ALA A 79 4.23 -2.11 -15.17
C ALA A 79 4.40 -1.35 -16.49
N SER A 80 3.28 -0.96 -17.11
CA SER A 80 3.27 -0.26 -18.41
C SER A 80 2.40 0.99 -18.32
N GLY A 81 2.92 2.12 -18.81
CA GLY A 81 2.20 3.38 -18.74
C GLY A 81 3.09 4.60 -18.99
N ARG A 82 2.96 5.61 -18.13
CA ARG A 82 3.72 6.87 -18.21
C ARG A 82 4.33 7.20 -16.85
N VAL A 83 5.63 7.55 -16.85
CA VAL A 83 6.33 7.97 -15.63
C VAL A 83 6.33 9.49 -15.51
N LEU A 84 6.27 9.96 -14.26
CA LEU A 84 6.37 11.38 -13.92
C LEU A 84 7.78 11.90 -14.22
N THR A 85 7.85 12.95 -15.04
CA THR A 85 9.04 13.71 -15.37
C THR A 85 8.85 15.16 -14.93
N ALA A 86 9.83 16.03 -15.15
CA ALA A 86 9.69 17.48 -14.88
C ALA A 86 8.47 18.10 -15.63
N GLU A 87 8.12 17.55 -16.80
CA GLU A 87 7.01 18.02 -17.64
C GLU A 87 5.66 17.38 -17.28
N GLY A 88 5.64 16.42 -16.35
CA GLY A 88 4.48 15.64 -15.94
C GLY A 88 4.57 14.18 -16.37
N PHE A 89 3.43 13.48 -16.43
CA PHE A 89 3.37 12.07 -16.86
C PHE A 89 3.49 11.94 -18.38
N THR A 90 4.67 12.18 -18.93
CA THR A 90 4.89 12.30 -20.38
C THR A 90 5.77 11.20 -20.97
N ALA A 91 6.73 10.68 -20.21
CA ALA A 91 7.64 9.67 -20.71
C ALA A 91 7.03 8.26 -20.65
N PRO A 92 7.18 7.43 -21.68
CA PRO A 92 6.70 6.07 -21.68
C PRO A 92 7.44 5.24 -20.62
N PHE A 93 6.71 4.35 -19.95
CA PHE A 93 7.24 3.41 -18.98
C PHE A 93 6.76 2.00 -19.32
N ASP A 94 7.68 1.05 -19.40
CA ASP A 94 7.38 -0.35 -19.65
C ASP A 94 8.52 -1.21 -19.09
N GLN A 95 8.36 -1.67 -17.85
CA GLN A 95 9.40 -2.44 -17.16
C GLN A 95 8.80 -3.54 -16.28
N THR A 96 9.59 -4.59 -16.07
CA THR A 96 9.33 -5.57 -15.02
C THR A 96 9.72 -4.97 -13.67
N VAL A 97 8.85 -5.11 -12.69
CA VAL A 97 9.06 -4.62 -11.32
C VAL A 97 8.77 -5.75 -10.33
N THR A 98 9.47 -5.76 -9.21
CA THR A 98 9.18 -6.69 -8.11
C THR A 98 8.04 -6.10 -7.27
N LEU A 99 6.90 -6.79 -7.24
CA LEU A 99 5.80 -6.48 -6.33
C LEU A 99 6.00 -7.27 -5.05
N ARG A 100 6.24 -6.58 -3.95
CA ARG A 100 6.39 -7.17 -2.61
C ARG A 100 5.15 -6.93 -1.77
N ALA A 101 4.40 -7.98 -1.49
CA ALA A 101 3.29 -7.96 -0.56
C ALA A 101 3.77 -8.29 0.86
N THR A 102 3.51 -7.39 1.81
CA THR A 102 3.95 -7.56 3.21
C THR A 102 2.76 -7.65 4.14
N CYS A 103 2.64 -8.77 4.86
CA CYS A 103 1.70 -8.97 5.95
C CYS A 103 2.34 -8.67 7.29
N ILE A 104 1.63 -7.96 8.15
CA ILE A 104 2.01 -7.72 9.54
C ILE A 104 0.96 -8.41 10.42
N SER A 105 1.30 -9.54 11.00
CA SER A 105 0.38 -10.39 11.76
C SER A 105 -0.83 -10.79 10.89
N ALA A 106 -2.06 -10.49 11.32
CA ALA A 106 -3.30 -10.78 10.58
C ALA A 106 -3.57 -9.82 9.41
N TRP A 107 -2.79 -8.76 9.27
CA TRP A 107 -3.03 -7.67 8.34
C TRP A 107 -2.19 -7.83 7.07
N CYS A 108 -2.86 -8.13 5.97
CA CYS A 108 -2.24 -8.31 4.66
C CYS A 108 -2.83 -7.33 3.63
N PRO A 109 -2.06 -6.97 2.59
CA PRO A 109 -2.60 -6.21 1.48
C PRO A 109 -3.59 -7.04 0.67
N ASN A 110 -4.42 -6.35 -0.09
CA ASN A 110 -5.11 -6.96 -1.23
C ASN A 110 -4.19 -6.88 -2.46
N ALA A 111 -4.26 -7.90 -3.31
CA ALA A 111 -3.62 -7.81 -4.62
C ALA A 111 -4.27 -6.66 -5.43
N PRO A 112 -3.48 -5.82 -6.12
CA PRO A 112 -4.03 -4.81 -7.00
C PRO A 112 -4.75 -5.48 -8.18
N GLU A 113 -5.79 -4.82 -8.68
CA GLU A 113 -6.49 -5.29 -9.88
C GLU A 113 -5.57 -5.14 -11.10
N THR A 114 -5.29 -6.27 -11.76
CA THR A 114 -4.49 -6.26 -12.98
C THR A 114 -5.30 -5.71 -14.17
N GLY A 115 -4.61 -5.00 -15.07
CA GLY A 115 -5.21 -4.43 -16.28
C GLY A 115 -6.04 -3.15 -16.05
N ARG A 116 -6.24 -2.71 -14.81
CA ARG A 116 -6.81 -1.38 -14.52
C ARG A 116 -5.70 -0.34 -14.39
N GLU A 117 -6.02 0.89 -14.75
CA GLU A 117 -5.09 2.00 -14.56
C GLU A 117 -4.95 2.33 -13.07
N VAL A 118 -3.70 2.36 -12.62
CA VAL A 118 -3.31 2.64 -11.24
C VAL A 118 -2.19 3.67 -11.20
N PHE A 119 -2.12 4.40 -10.10
CA PHE A 119 -0.97 5.21 -9.74
C PHE A 119 -0.08 4.41 -8.80
N VAL A 120 1.18 4.19 -9.19
CA VAL A 120 2.13 3.41 -8.40
C VAL A 120 3.38 4.23 -8.08
N ALA A 121 3.88 4.05 -6.86
CA ALA A 121 5.18 4.55 -6.42
C ALA A 121 6.17 3.37 -6.37
N LEU A 122 7.10 3.37 -7.30
CA LEU A 122 8.13 2.33 -7.45
C LEU A 122 9.42 2.81 -6.78
N ARG A 123 9.81 2.16 -5.69
CA ARG A 123 11.06 2.47 -4.99
C ARG A 123 12.24 1.85 -5.74
N HIS A 124 13.31 2.62 -5.92
CA HIS A 124 14.58 2.09 -6.40
C HIS A 124 15.31 1.41 -5.24
N PHE A 125 15.51 0.13 -5.34
CA PHE A 125 16.15 -0.67 -4.30
C PHE A 125 17.11 -1.68 -4.92
N GLU A 126 18.39 -1.61 -4.57
CA GLU A 126 19.44 -2.54 -5.05
C GLU A 126 19.52 -2.72 -6.57
N GLY A 127 19.16 -1.69 -7.34
CA GLY A 127 19.16 -1.70 -8.79
C GLY A 127 17.87 -2.21 -9.43
N GLU A 128 16.89 -2.57 -8.62
CA GLU A 128 15.55 -3.00 -9.05
C GLU A 128 14.49 -1.95 -8.74
N LEU A 129 13.33 -2.08 -9.38
CA LEU A 129 12.13 -1.31 -9.06
C LEU A 129 11.21 -2.17 -8.19
N LEU A 130 10.92 -1.68 -7.00
CA LEU A 130 10.13 -2.37 -6.00
C LEU A 130 8.79 -1.64 -5.77
N LEU A 131 7.67 -2.35 -6.01
CA LEU A 131 6.33 -1.95 -5.61
C LEU A 131 5.98 -2.61 -4.29
N GLU A 132 5.98 -1.85 -3.21
CA GLU A 132 5.68 -2.35 -1.88
C GLU A 132 4.18 -2.22 -1.57
N LEU A 133 3.52 -3.34 -1.32
CA LEU A 133 2.15 -3.39 -0.85
C LEU A 133 2.12 -3.73 0.64
N SER A 134 1.39 -2.94 1.39
CA SER A 134 1.13 -3.17 2.82
C SER A 134 -0.37 -3.32 3.07
N ALA A 135 -0.72 -3.64 4.30
CA ALA A 135 -2.12 -3.74 4.72
C ALA A 135 -2.95 -2.47 4.45
N CYS A 136 -2.29 -1.30 4.44
CA CYS A 136 -2.90 -0.05 4.02
C CYS A 136 -2.50 0.24 2.57
N PRO A 137 -3.46 0.43 1.64
CA PRO A 137 -3.17 0.67 0.23
C PRO A 137 -2.59 2.09 0.06
N THR A 138 -1.28 2.17 -0.09
CA THR A 138 -0.57 3.45 -0.24
C THR A 138 0.21 3.56 -1.54
N ASN A 139 0.73 2.45 -2.08
CA ASN A 139 1.68 2.48 -3.20
C ASN A 139 1.10 1.99 -4.53
N ALA A 140 -0.16 1.55 -4.56
CA ALA A 140 -0.90 1.24 -5.78
C ALA A 140 -2.35 1.70 -5.61
N LEU A 141 -2.68 2.84 -6.18
CA LEU A 141 -3.99 3.48 -6.02
C LEU A 141 -4.77 3.45 -7.34
N PRO A 142 -6.09 3.26 -7.29
CA PRO A 142 -6.92 3.52 -8.46
C PRO A 142 -6.68 4.94 -8.96
N TRP A 143 -6.65 5.13 -10.29
CA TRP A 143 -6.30 6.39 -10.89
C TRP A 143 -7.47 7.03 -11.64
N THR A 144 -7.56 8.35 -11.54
CA THR A 144 -8.57 9.14 -12.25
C THR A 144 -7.93 10.40 -12.88
N ALA A 145 -8.58 10.99 -13.86
CA ALA A 145 -8.13 12.26 -14.47
C ALA A 145 -8.08 13.41 -13.45
N ASP A 146 -8.93 13.39 -12.42
CA ASP A 146 -8.92 14.39 -11.35
C ASP A 146 -7.66 14.22 -10.47
N ASP A 147 -7.27 13.00 -10.16
CA ASP A 147 -6.03 12.72 -9.43
C ASP A 147 -4.81 13.20 -10.22
N GLU A 148 -4.79 12.99 -11.55
CA GLU A 148 -3.71 13.49 -12.43
C GLU A 148 -3.59 15.01 -12.33
N ALA A 149 -4.71 15.72 -12.45
CA ALA A 149 -4.71 17.19 -12.37
C ALA A 149 -4.21 17.68 -11.00
N ARG A 150 -4.61 17.04 -9.91
CA ARG A 150 -4.19 17.38 -8.54
C ARG A 150 -2.69 17.13 -8.33
N VAL A 151 -2.19 15.95 -8.72
CA VAL A 151 -0.77 15.60 -8.60
C VAL A 151 0.09 16.51 -9.45
N LEU A 152 -0.31 16.82 -10.70
CA LEU A 152 0.43 17.72 -11.58
C LEU A 152 0.43 19.17 -11.07
N ASN A 153 -0.66 19.62 -10.44
CA ASN A 153 -0.68 20.93 -9.78
C ASN A 153 0.33 21.00 -8.65
N CYS A 154 0.34 19.97 -7.79
CA CYS A 154 1.30 19.84 -6.70
C CYS A 154 2.75 19.79 -7.22
N HIS A 155 2.99 19.01 -8.28
CA HIS A 155 4.31 18.84 -8.88
C HIS A 155 4.88 20.15 -9.47
N ARG A 156 4.04 20.98 -10.08
CA ARG A 156 4.46 22.22 -10.74
C ARG A 156 4.61 23.41 -9.81
N PHE A 157 3.76 23.48 -8.80
CA PHE A 157 3.63 24.69 -7.98
C PHE A 157 4.04 24.47 -6.52
N GLU A 158 4.49 23.27 -6.16
CA GLU A 158 4.84 22.87 -4.78
C GLU A 158 3.73 23.15 -3.75
N ASN A 159 2.52 23.39 -4.24
CA ASN A 159 1.36 23.72 -3.42
C ASN A 159 0.37 22.55 -3.49
N CYS A 160 0.51 21.62 -2.57
CA CYS A 160 -0.37 20.50 -2.36
C CYS A 160 -1.42 20.86 -1.32
#